data_ab5674921d1b02a0e20d76a55c434b63
#
_entry.id   ab5674921d1b02a0e20d76a55c434b63
#
_cell.length_a   1.000
_cell.length_b   1.000
_cell.length_c   1.000
_cell.angle_alpha   90.00
_cell.angle_beta   90.00
_cell.angle_gamma   90.00
#
_symmetry.space_group_name_H-M   'P 1'
#
loop_
_entity.id
_entity.type
_entity.pdbx_description
1 polymer ?
#
loop_
_entity_poly.entity_id
_entity_poly.type
_entity_poly.pdbx_seq_one_letter_code
_entity_poly.pdbx_strand_id
1 'polypeptide(L)'
;MARDLPIGNGDMLVTFDRLYRLRDIYYPFVGHFNHTLGHAQQFGVWADGEFAWIADEGWTRSLRYVPDTLVTDVVLTHQGLNLEIRCSDCVDFHEHALIRKAVVRDLSGKPRKVRLFYHYDLSIAENPVGDTANYDPDTAGLVLYKGDSYFMINGCDSSKCGIERWAIGTKRLHGAEGTWRDAEDGELGRNAIAQGSVDATVGFDADVPASGEASVWSWFVCGKTYDEVRRVTRAIHERGPD
;
A
#
# COMPACT_ATOMS: atom_id res chain seq x y z
N MET A 1 -4.32 10.02 17.48
CA MET A 1 -5.23 9.94 16.32
C MET A 1 -6.14 8.74 16.50
N ALA A 2 -7.40 8.85 16.10
CA ALA A 2 -8.34 7.73 16.18
C ALA A 2 -7.97 6.62 15.18
N ARG A 3 -8.34 5.39 15.53
CA ARG A 3 -8.30 4.22 14.66
C ARG A 3 -9.70 4.02 14.11
N ASP A 4 -9.98 4.65 12.96
CA ASP A 4 -11.36 4.73 12.48
C ASP A 4 -11.84 3.44 11.81
N LEU A 5 -10.92 2.71 11.13
CA LEU A 5 -11.20 1.40 10.52
C LEU A 5 -10.13 0.37 10.92
N PRO A 6 -10.24 -0.30 12.07
CA PRO A 6 -9.40 -1.45 12.39
C PRO A 6 -9.87 -2.71 11.65
N ILE A 7 -8.93 -3.43 11.01
CA ILE A 7 -9.14 -4.73 10.37
C ILE A 7 -8.05 -5.70 10.81
N GLY A 8 -8.35 -6.99 10.92
CA GLY A 8 -7.37 -7.97 11.39
C GLY A 8 -7.93 -9.37 11.54
N ASN A 9 -7.06 -10.32 11.86
CA ASN A 9 -7.39 -11.75 12.06
C ASN A 9 -6.99 -12.29 13.44
N GLY A 10 -6.57 -11.39 14.36
CA GLY A 10 -6.12 -11.76 15.72
C GLY A 10 -4.59 -11.72 15.85
N ASP A 11 -3.85 -12.15 14.85
CA ASP A 11 -2.38 -12.09 14.82
C ASP A 11 -1.91 -10.81 14.16
N MET A 12 -2.52 -10.42 13.08
CA MET A 12 -2.28 -9.15 12.39
C MET A 12 -3.42 -8.17 12.63
N LEU A 13 -3.08 -6.93 13.00
CA LEU A 13 -4.01 -5.80 13.05
C LEU A 13 -3.48 -4.66 12.20
N VAL A 14 -4.32 -4.18 11.31
CA VAL A 14 -4.09 -2.97 10.52
C VAL A 14 -5.16 -1.94 10.85
N THR A 15 -4.79 -0.67 10.95
CA THR A 15 -5.75 0.40 11.22
C THR A 15 -5.62 1.53 10.21
N PHE A 16 -6.76 2.10 9.81
CA PHE A 16 -6.80 3.33 9.03
C PHE A 16 -7.32 4.48 9.88
N ASP A 17 -6.86 5.68 9.57
CA ASP A 17 -7.38 6.92 10.14
C ASP A 17 -8.50 7.50 9.25
N ARG A 18 -9.15 8.60 9.73
CA ARG A 18 -10.22 9.29 9.01
C ARG A 18 -9.81 9.88 7.65
N LEU A 19 -8.52 9.97 7.37
CA LEU A 19 -7.98 10.40 6.07
C LEU A 19 -7.64 9.21 5.17
N TYR A 20 -8.02 7.99 5.59
CA TYR A 20 -7.74 6.73 4.92
C TYR A 20 -6.24 6.43 4.80
N ARG A 21 -5.41 6.97 5.68
CA ARG A 21 -4.02 6.56 5.78
C ARG A 21 -3.93 5.30 6.61
N LEU A 22 -3.16 4.32 6.16
CA LEU A 22 -2.82 3.15 6.96
C LEU A 22 -1.87 3.64 8.06
N ARG A 23 -2.26 3.46 9.31
CA ARG A 23 -1.63 4.07 10.46
C ARG A 23 -0.83 3.09 11.31
N ASP A 24 -1.41 1.92 11.58
CA ASP A 24 -0.79 0.92 12.43
C ASP A 24 -0.74 -0.42 11.70
N ILE A 25 0.36 -1.14 11.88
CA ILE A 25 0.54 -2.53 11.48
C ILE A 25 1.12 -3.28 12.67
N TYR A 26 0.29 -4.05 13.37
CA TYR A 26 0.71 -4.92 14.45
C TYR A 26 0.94 -6.34 13.94
N TYR A 27 2.07 -6.92 14.29
CA TYR A 27 2.49 -8.29 13.98
C TYR A 27 3.64 -8.68 14.92
N PRO A 28 3.86 -9.94 15.35
CA PRO A 28 3.14 -11.17 14.98
C PRO A 28 1.85 -11.43 15.73
N PHE A 29 1.45 -10.57 16.66
CA PHE A 29 0.15 -10.60 17.32
C PHE A 29 -0.28 -9.21 17.75
N VAL A 30 -1.58 -9.02 17.87
CA VAL A 30 -2.18 -7.73 18.25
C VAL A 30 -1.70 -7.30 19.63
N GLY A 31 -1.19 -6.04 19.70
CA GLY A 31 -0.62 -5.49 20.94
C GLY A 31 0.86 -5.76 21.14
N HIS A 32 1.53 -6.43 20.20
CA HIS A 32 2.99 -6.53 20.15
C HIS A 32 3.59 -5.33 19.41
N PHE A 33 4.53 -5.52 18.50
CA PHE A 33 5.16 -4.41 17.78
C PHE A 33 4.22 -3.73 16.79
N ASN A 34 4.14 -2.40 16.86
CA ASN A 34 3.59 -1.57 15.81
C ASN A 34 4.70 -1.18 14.82
N HIS A 35 4.77 -1.86 13.70
CA HIS A 35 5.84 -1.69 12.71
C HIS A 35 5.82 -0.35 11.96
N THR A 36 4.85 0.51 12.23
CA THR A 36 4.80 1.88 11.69
C THR A 36 5.33 2.92 12.67
N LEU A 37 5.49 2.56 13.94
CA LEU A 37 5.81 3.49 15.06
C LEU A 37 4.85 4.72 15.05
N GLY A 38 3.63 4.55 14.57
CA GLY A 38 2.62 5.62 14.43
C GLY A 38 2.82 6.53 13.21
N HIS A 39 3.79 6.27 12.35
CA HIS A 39 3.92 6.96 11.06
C HIS A 39 2.87 6.46 10.08
N ALA A 40 2.12 7.38 9.51
CA ALA A 40 1.06 7.03 8.56
C ALA A 40 1.65 6.68 7.19
N GLN A 41 1.23 5.52 6.67
CA GLN A 41 1.52 5.11 5.30
C GLN A 41 0.60 5.89 4.36
N GLN A 42 1.11 6.33 3.23
CA GLN A 42 0.36 7.21 2.35
C GLN A 42 -0.16 6.46 1.11
N PHE A 43 -1.27 6.94 0.58
CA PHE A 43 -1.83 6.51 -0.69
C PHE A 43 -1.97 7.73 -1.59
N GLY A 44 -1.41 7.67 -2.81
CA GLY A 44 -1.37 8.77 -3.77
C GLY A 44 -1.92 8.37 -5.12
N VAL A 45 -2.34 9.37 -5.88
CA VAL A 45 -2.92 9.21 -7.22
C VAL A 45 -2.28 10.23 -8.16
N TRP A 46 -1.78 9.73 -9.28
CA TRP A 46 -1.32 10.58 -10.39
C TRP A 46 -2.22 10.36 -11.61
N ALA A 47 -2.63 11.43 -12.24
CA ALA A 47 -3.42 11.39 -13.47
C ALA A 47 -3.16 12.65 -14.31
N ASP A 48 -2.82 12.48 -15.60
CA ASP A 48 -2.64 13.56 -16.59
C ASP A 48 -1.65 14.66 -16.17
N GLY A 49 -0.61 14.32 -15.41
CA GLY A 49 0.39 15.27 -14.94
C GLY A 49 0.09 15.92 -13.59
N GLU A 50 -1.04 15.59 -12.97
CA GLU A 50 -1.41 16.07 -11.64
C GLU A 50 -1.30 14.94 -10.62
N PHE A 51 -0.82 15.26 -9.43
CA PHE A 51 -0.68 14.33 -8.31
C PHE A 51 -1.46 14.82 -7.09
N ALA A 52 -2.06 13.90 -6.34
CA ALA A 52 -2.69 14.19 -5.05
C ALA A 52 -2.55 12.99 -4.09
N TRP A 53 -2.09 13.26 -2.86
CA TRP A 53 -2.20 12.29 -1.77
C TRP A 53 -3.65 12.22 -1.29
N ILE A 54 -4.12 11.01 -0.99
CA ILE A 54 -5.52 10.83 -0.51
C ILE A 54 -5.78 11.60 0.79
N ALA A 55 -4.75 11.91 1.57
CA ALA A 55 -4.87 12.68 2.80
C ALA A 55 -4.99 14.20 2.58
N ASP A 56 -4.67 14.70 1.37
CA ASP A 56 -4.68 16.13 1.05
C ASP A 56 -6.11 16.69 0.97
N GLU A 57 -6.19 18.00 0.90
CA GLU A 57 -7.44 18.71 0.59
C GLU A 57 -7.91 18.36 -0.84
N GLY A 58 -9.20 18.49 -1.10
CA GLY A 58 -9.80 18.17 -2.42
C GLY A 58 -10.40 16.77 -2.51
N TRP A 59 -10.05 15.84 -1.64
CA TRP A 59 -10.70 14.53 -1.56
C TRP A 59 -11.91 14.54 -0.63
N THR A 60 -13.05 14.08 -1.14
CA THR A 60 -14.18 13.63 -0.31
C THR A 60 -13.98 12.16 0.02
N ARG A 61 -14.18 11.77 1.29
CA ARG A 61 -13.92 10.40 1.80
C ARG A 61 -15.15 9.89 2.54
N SER A 62 -15.64 8.72 2.15
CA SER A 62 -16.66 7.97 2.88
C SER A 62 -16.03 6.66 3.34
N LEU A 63 -15.90 6.48 4.64
CA LEU A 63 -15.23 5.33 5.26
C LEU A 63 -16.25 4.54 6.07
N ARG A 64 -16.44 3.26 5.73
CA ARG A 64 -17.30 2.33 6.44
C ARG A 64 -16.84 0.90 6.22
N TYR A 65 -17.50 -0.05 6.84
CA TYR A 65 -17.35 -1.47 6.54
C TYR A 65 -18.46 -1.95 5.61
N VAL A 66 -18.17 -3.01 4.87
CA VAL A 66 -19.20 -3.85 4.28
C VAL A 66 -20.02 -4.47 5.43
N PRO A 67 -21.36 -4.41 5.42
CA PRO A 67 -22.17 -4.94 6.51
C PRO A 67 -21.78 -6.37 6.92
N ASP A 68 -21.73 -6.60 8.23
CA ASP A 68 -21.42 -7.88 8.86
C ASP A 68 -20.02 -8.44 8.57
N THR A 69 -19.08 -7.59 8.16
CA THR A 69 -17.69 -7.99 7.85
C THR A 69 -16.66 -7.02 8.44
N LEU A 70 -15.38 -7.43 8.43
CA LEU A 70 -14.24 -6.54 8.64
C LEU A 70 -13.56 -6.13 7.30
N VAL A 71 -14.30 -6.16 6.21
CA VAL A 71 -13.86 -5.62 4.91
C VAL A 71 -14.23 -4.14 4.86
N THR A 72 -13.28 -3.28 4.50
CA THR A 72 -13.56 -1.85 4.33
C THR A 72 -14.38 -1.59 3.06
N ASP A 73 -15.27 -0.61 3.10
CA ASP A 73 -15.99 -0.03 1.95
C ASP A 73 -15.72 1.48 1.96
N VAL A 74 -14.72 1.89 1.19
CA VAL A 74 -14.24 3.26 1.16
C VAL A 74 -14.48 3.85 -0.23
N VAL A 75 -15.10 5.03 -0.27
CA VAL A 75 -15.28 5.80 -1.51
C VAL A 75 -14.52 7.11 -1.38
N LEU A 76 -13.63 7.34 -2.33
CA LEU A 76 -12.78 8.52 -2.45
C LEU A 76 -13.13 9.24 -3.74
N THR A 77 -13.47 10.53 -3.66
CA THR A 77 -13.80 11.33 -4.85
C THR A 77 -12.98 12.60 -4.86
N HIS A 78 -12.36 12.91 -5.99
CA HIS A 78 -11.61 14.15 -6.22
C HIS A 78 -12.15 14.87 -7.45
N GLN A 79 -12.81 16.03 -7.23
CA GLN A 79 -13.45 16.76 -8.31
C GLN A 79 -12.43 17.34 -9.33
N GLY A 80 -11.31 17.88 -8.85
CA GLY A 80 -10.27 18.44 -9.73
C GLY A 80 -9.66 17.38 -10.67
N LEU A 81 -9.36 16.17 -10.15
CA LEU A 81 -8.87 15.06 -10.95
C LEU A 81 -9.99 14.34 -11.74
N ASN A 82 -11.26 14.63 -11.48
CA ASN A 82 -12.41 13.91 -12.04
C ASN A 82 -12.33 12.40 -11.83
N LEU A 83 -11.98 11.96 -10.63
CA LEU A 83 -11.83 10.54 -10.28
C LEU A 83 -12.69 10.15 -9.09
N GLU A 84 -13.22 8.94 -9.16
CA GLU A 84 -13.74 8.18 -8.03
C GLU A 84 -12.91 6.91 -7.87
N ILE A 85 -12.52 6.60 -6.63
CA ILE A 85 -11.81 5.37 -6.30
C ILE A 85 -12.58 4.67 -5.19
N ARG A 86 -12.96 3.42 -5.42
CA ARG A 86 -13.57 2.55 -4.42
C ARG A 86 -12.52 1.59 -3.90
N CYS A 87 -12.29 1.62 -2.61
CA CYS A 87 -11.31 0.75 -1.98
C CYS A 87 -11.98 -0.26 -1.06
N SER A 88 -11.49 -1.49 -1.11
CA SER A 88 -11.84 -2.55 -0.18
C SER A 88 -10.56 -3.16 0.36
N ASP A 89 -10.40 -3.15 1.68
CA ASP A 89 -9.24 -3.72 2.35
C ASP A 89 -9.71 -4.82 3.31
N CYS A 90 -8.97 -5.90 3.38
CA CYS A 90 -9.17 -6.96 4.36
C CYS A 90 -7.83 -7.55 4.79
N VAL A 91 -7.78 -8.11 6.00
CA VAL A 91 -6.71 -9.02 6.40
C VAL A 91 -7.22 -10.44 6.17
N ASP A 92 -6.45 -11.26 5.45
CA ASP A 92 -6.78 -12.65 5.19
C ASP A 92 -6.99 -13.39 6.53
N PHE A 93 -7.97 -14.30 6.59
CA PHE A 93 -8.33 -14.98 7.82
C PHE A 93 -7.26 -15.98 8.28
N HIS A 94 -6.57 -16.60 7.35
CA HIS A 94 -5.60 -17.67 7.62
C HIS A 94 -4.14 -17.23 7.45
N GLU A 95 -3.90 -16.21 6.65
CA GLU A 95 -2.54 -15.72 6.34
C GLU A 95 -2.35 -14.30 6.88
N HIS A 96 -1.13 -13.96 7.23
CA HIS A 96 -0.81 -12.61 7.71
C HIS A 96 -0.63 -11.66 6.52
N ALA A 97 -1.70 -11.42 5.80
CA ALA A 97 -1.72 -10.62 4.58
C ALA A 97 -2.85 -9.58 4.61
N LEU A 98 -2.49 -8.31 4.49
CA LEU A 98 -3.41 -7.24 4.13
C LEU A 98 -3.58 -7.26 2.61
N ILE A 99 -4.80 -7.43 2.14
CA ILE A 99 -5.16 -7.36 0.72
C ILE A 99 -5.97 -6.09 0.51
N ARG A 100 -5.60 -5.33 -0.51
CA ARG A 100 -6.21 -4.04 -0.86
C ARG A 100 -6.64 -4.04 -2.31
N LYS A 101 -7.92 -3.78 -2.56
CA LYS A 101 -8.49 -3.58 -3.90
C LYS A 101 -8.83 -2.11 -4.08
N ALA A 102 -8.39 -1.52 -5.17
CA ALA A 102 -8.80 -0.19 -5.59
C ALA A 102 -9.43 -0.27 -6.98
N VAL A 103 -10.66 0.18 -7.11
CA VAL A 103 -11.40 0.29 -8.38
C VAL A 103 -11.45 1.75 -8.75
N VAL A 104 -10.79 2.12 -9.85
CA VAL A 104 -10.67 3.50 -10.34
C VAL A 104 -11.68 3.73 -11.45
N ARG A 105 -12.44 4.82 -11.34
CA ARG A 105 -13.41 5.29 -12.33
C ARG A 105 -13.12 6.73 -12.70
N ASP A 106 -13.06 7.01 -14.00
CA ASP A 106 -13.03 8.38 -14.50
C ASP A 106 -14.45 8.98 -14.55
N LEU A 107 -14.61 10.16 -13.96
CA LEU A 107 -15.91 10.86 -13.92
C LEU A 107 -16.15 11.74 -15.16
N SER A 108 -15.13 11.96 -15.99
CA SER A 108 -15.26 12.69 -17.26
C SER A 108 -15.73 11.82 -18.43
N GLY A 109 -15.73 10.49 -18.23
CA GLY A 109 -16.14 9.52 -19.26
C GLY A 109 -15.12 9.32 -20.38
N LYS A 110 -13.87 9.71 -20.18
CA LYS A 110 -12.77 9.57 -21.13
C LYS A 110 -11.86 8.41 -20.73
N PRO A 111 -11.19 7.73 -21.71
CA PRO A 111 -10.16 6.77 -21.35
C PRO A 111 -8.96 7.52 -20.76
N ARG A 112 -8.42 7.03 -19.63
CA ARG A 112 -7.31 7.67 -18.91
C ARG A 112 -6.34 6.66 -18.34
N LYS A 113 -5.08 7.06 -18.26
CA LYS A 113 -4.06 6.38 -17.47
C LYS A 113 -3.97 7.03 -16.10
N VAL A 114 -4.22 6.24 -15.09
CA VAL A 114 -4.12 6.63 -13.69
C VAL A 114 -3.04 5.78 -13.05
N ARG A 115 -2.24 6.35 -12.16
CA ARG A 115 -1.26 5.61 -11.36
C ARG A 115 -1.62 5.72 -9.90
N LEU A 116 -1.62 4.59 -9.21
CA LEU A 116 -1.85 4.50 -7.78
C LEU A 116 -0.53 4.24 -7.08
N PHE A 117 -0.19 5.03 -6.07
CA PHE A 117 1.05 4.93 -5.32
C PHE A 117 0.76 4.59 -3.85
N TYR A 118 1.43 3.57 -3.33
CA TYR A 118 1.40 3.23 -1.92
C TYR A 118 2.79 3.42 -1.34
N HIS A 119 2.88 4.32 -0.36
CA HIS A 119 4.11 4.60 0.36
C HIS A 119 4.09 3.92 1.73
N TYR A 120 5.17 3.23 2.06
CA TYR A 120 5.36 2.49 3.30
C TYR A 120 6.54 3.07 4.08
N ASP A 121 6.23 3.71 5.21
CA ASP A 121 7.18 4.28 6.18
C ASP A 121 7.24 3.38 7.42
N LEU A 122 7.94 2.25 7.32
CA LEU A 122 8.05 1.30 8.41
C LEU A 122 9.16 1.70 9.39
N SER A 123 8.98 1.28 10.64
CA SER A 123 10.00 1.24 11.69
C SER A 123 9.89 -0.13 12.34
N ILE A 124 10.56 -1.10 11.74
CA ILE A 124 10.38 -2.53 12.06
C ILE A 124 10.78 -2.79 13.51
N ALA A 125 9.89 -3.49 14.24
CA ALA A 125 10.01 -3.75 15.68
C ALA A 125 10.15 -2.44 16.50
N GLU A 126 9.41 -1.39 16.11
CA GLU A 126 9.36 -0.09 16.78
C GLU A 126 10.73 0.61 16.89
N ASN A 127 11.65 0.28 16.00
CA ASN A 127 12.98 0.85 15.97
C ASN A 127 13.26 1.43 14.57
N PRO A 128 13.54 2.74 14.45
CA PRO A 128 13.68 3.42 13.16
C PRO A 128 15.01 3.13 12.42
N VAL A 129 15.91 2.32 13.00
CA VAL A 129 17.23 2.05 12.43
C VAL A 129 17.48 0.56 12.29
N GLY A 130 18.18 0.19 11.22
CA GLY A 130 18.63 -1.19 10.97
C GLY A 130 17.67 -1.97 10.07
N ASP A 131 16.66 -1.33 9.50
CA ASP A 131 15.77 -1.91 8.51
C ASP A 131 16.53 -2.09 7.19
N THR A 132 16.19 -3.13 6.44
CA THR A 132 16.67 -3.34 5.07
C THR A 132 15.46 -3.45 4.16
N ALA A 133 15.54 -2.83 2.99
CA ALA A 133 14.56 -2.98 1.94
C ALA A 133 15.26 -3.30 0.62
N ASN A 134 14.72 -4.27 -0.13
CA ASN A 134 15.24 -4.61 -1.45
C ASN A 134 14.11 -5.04 -2.40
N TYR A 135 14.38 -4.86 -3.70
CA TYR A 135 13.57 -5.48 -4.75
C TYR A 135 13.89 -6.98 -4.82
N ASP A 136 12.86 -7.79 -4.89
CA ASP A 136 12.94 -9.23 -5.03
C ASP A 136 12.54 -9.66 -6.46
N PRO A 137 13.52 -10.10 -7.28
CA PRO A 137 13.25 -10.52 -8.66
C PRO A 137 12.42 -11.81 -8.77
N ASP A 138 12.45 -12.68 -7.74
CA ASP A 138 11.72 -13.95 -7.76
C ASP A 138 10.21 -13.80 -7.68
N THR A 139 9.75 -12.76 -6.98
CA THR A 139 8.33 -12.43 -6.84
C THR A 139 7.95 -11.16 -7.59
N ALA A 140 8.92 -10.44 -8.16
CA ALA A 140 8.75 -9.08 -8.67
C ALA A 140 8.09 -8.16 -7.61
N GLY A 141 8.53 -8.26 -6.36
CA GLY A 141 7.99 -7.54 -5.21
C GLY A 141 9.07 -6.77 -4.45
N LEU A 142 8.68 -6.10 -3.37
CA LEU A 142 9.62 -5.50 -2.42
C LEU A 142 9.61 -6.28 -1.12
N VAL A 143 10.80 -6.51 -0.56
CA VAL A 143 10.98 -7.09 0.76
C VAL A 143 11.58 -6.05 1.69
N LEU A 144 10.93 -5.85 2.84
CA LEU A 144 11.45 -5.04 3.94
C LEU A 144 11.64 -5.95 5.14
N TYR A 145 12.79 -5.92 5.79
CA TYR A 145 13.03 -6.82 6.92
C TYR A 145 14.01 -6.30 7.95
N LYS A 146 13.92 -6.88 9.14
CA LYS A 146 14.85 -6.72 10.25
C LYS A 146 14.71 -7.89 11.21
N GLY A 147 15.84 -8.57 11.51
CA GLY A 147 15.81 -9.75 12.37
C GLY A 147 14.89 -10.84 11.82
N ASP A 148 13.89 -11.22 12.60
CA ASP A 148 12.85 -12.21 12.28
C ASP A 148 11.51 -11.60 11.82
N SER A 149 11.52 -10.35 11.41
CA SER A 149 10.33 -9.65 10.89
C SER A 149 10.55 -9.33 9.41
N TYR A 150 9.78 -9.99 8.57
CA TYR A 150 9.81 -9.85 7.11
C TYR A 150 8.45 -9.35 6.61
N PHE A 151 8.50 -8.40 5.71
CA PHE A 151 7.34 -7.84 5.05
C PHE A 151 7.54 -7.88 3.54
N MET A 152 6.54 -8.37 2.82
CA MET A 152 6.57 -8.39 1.36
C MET A 152 5.41 -7.58 0.80
N ILE A 153 5.75 -6.63 -0.07
CA ILE A 153 4.81 -5.80 -0.80
C ILE A 153 4.76 -6.30 -2.24
N ASN A 154 3.56 -6.55 -2.74
CA ASN A 154 3.35 -6.90 -4.13
C ASN A 154 1.94 -6.48 -4.57
N GLY A 155 1.58 -6.73 -5.82
CA GLY A 155 0.25 -6.42 -6.35
C GLY A 155 0.08 -6.80 -7.81
N CYS A 156 -1.13 -6.57 -8.30
CA CYS A 156 -1.49 -6.74 -9.69
C CYS A 156 -2.26 -5.52 -10.17
N ASP A 157 -1.98 -5.08 -11.37
CA ASP A 157 -2.87 -4.24 -12.14
C ASP A 157 -3.76 -5.09 -13.08
N SER A 158 -4.54 -4.45 -13.93
CA SER A 158 -5.44 -5.14 -14.85
C SER A 158 -4.74 -5.97 -15.94
N SER A 159 -3.42 -5.83 -16.11
CA SER A 159 -2.63 -6.46 -17.17
C SER A 159 -1.67 -7.53 -16.66
N LYS A 160 -1.17 -7.38 -15.45
CA LYS A 160 -0.10 -8.24 -14.90
C LYS A 160 -0.01 -8.17 -13.39
N CYS A 161 0.73 -9.11 -12.83
CA CYS A 161 1.14 -9.11 -11.44
C CYS A 161 2.65 -8.88 -11.31
N GLY A 162 3.03 -8.30 -10.17
CA GLY A 162 4.39 -7.84 -9.89
C GLY A 162 4.52 -6.32 -9.94
N ILE A 163 5.51 -5.80 -9.24
CA ILE A 163 5.79 -4.37 -9.13
C ILE A 163 6.77 -3.94 -10.21
N GLU A 164 6.36 -3.04 -11.09
CA GLU A 164 7.24 -2.44 -12.10
C GLU A 164 7.71 -1.04 -11.74
N ARG A 165 6.97 -0.35 -10.87
CA ARG A 165 7.32 0.98 -10.37
C ARG A 165 7.60 0.90 -8.89
N TRP A 166 8.81 1.25 -8.49
CA TRP A 166 9.19 1.30 -7.08
C TRP A 166 10.29 2.33 -6.83
N ALA A 167 10.33 2.84 -5.62
CA ALA A 167 11.48 3.52 -5.05
C ALA A 167 11.75 2.94 -3.66
N ILE A 168 13.00 2.66 -3.37
CA ILE A 168 13.49 2.29 -2.04
C ILE A 168 14.52 3.34 -1.67
N GLY A 169 14.44 3.91 -0.47
CA GLY A 169 15.33 4.97 -0.06
C GLY A 169 15.54 5.03 1.44
N THR A 170 16.41 5.95 1.85
CA THR A 170 16.59 6.33 3.24
C THR A 170 15.69 7.52 3.55
N LYS A 171 15.08 7.50 4.72
CA LYS A 171 14.23 8.58 5.23
C LYS A 171 14.81 9.20 6.49
N ARG A 172 14.53 10.48 6.73
CA ARG A 172 14.90 11.21 7.95
C ARG A 172 16.41 11.21 8.28
N LEU A 173 17.24 10.88 7.31
CA LEU A 173 18.68 10.83 7.44
C LEU A 173 19.31 11.79 6.42
N HIS A 174 20.24 12.64 6.87
CA HIS A 174 20.93 13.61 6.01
C HIS A 174 20.02 14.53 5.18
N GLY A 175 18.82 14.86 5.71
CA GLY A 175 17.84 15.70 5.01
C GLY A 175 16.96 14.98 4.00
N ALA A 176 17.03 13.65 3.91
CA ALA A 176 16.12 12.87 3.08
C ALA A 176 14.69 12.95 3.61
N GLU A 177 13.75 13.31 2.76
CA GLU A 177 12.33 13.38 3.11
C GLU A 177 11.63 12.02 3.03
N GLY A 178 12.06 11.17 2.10
CA GLY A 178 11.51 9.84 1.83
C GLY A 178 11.13 9.64 0.36
N THR A 179 10.88 8.39 -0.02
CA THR A 179 10.56 8.00 -1.40
C THR A 179 9.17 8.45 -1.88
N TRP A 180 8.33 8.94 -0.96
CA TRP A 180 7.02 9.49 -1.31
C TRP A 180 7.13 10.73 -2.22
N ARG A 181 8.22 11.51 -2.10
CA ARG A 181 8.48 12.66 -2.98
C ARG A 181 8.71 12.24 -4.43
N ASP A 182 9.33 11.09 -4.63
CA ASP A 182 9.61 10.56 -5.97
C ASP A 182 8.31 10.27 -6.75
N ALA A 183 7.23 9.89 -6.04
CA ALA A 183 5.95 9.59 -6.66
C ALA A 183 5.20 10.82 -7.22
N GLU A 184 5.53 12.03 -6.77
CA GLU A 184 4.75 13.24 -7.08
C GLU A 184 4.84 13.66 -8.56
N ASP A 185 5.88 13.24 -9.29
CA ASP A 185 5.97 13.43 -10.74
C ASP A 185 5.37 12.27 -11.56
N GLY A 186 4.86 11.24 -10.84
CA GLY A 186 4.25 10.06 -11.44
C GLY A 186 5.25 8.94 -11.77
N GLU A 187 6.54 9.08 -11.50
CA GLU A 187 7.57 8.07 -11.73
C GLU A 187 8.29 7.68 -10.43
N LEU A 188 9.02 6.57 -10.44
CA LEU A 188 9.79 6.07 -9.31
C LEU A 188 11.18 5.64 -9.76
N GLY A 189 12.22 6.02 -9.00
CA GLY A 189 13.62 5.93 -9.39
C GLY A 189 14.22 4.51 -9.43
N ARG A 190 13.49 3.47 -8.99
CA ARG A 190 13.88 2.05 -9.04
C ARG A 190 15.21 1.72 -8.33
N ASN A 191 15.54 2.44 -7.26
CA ASN A 191 16.67 2.03 -6.43
C ASN A 191 16.38 0.64 -5.82
N ALA A 192 17.28 -0.31 -6.05
CA ALA A 192 17.01 -1.72 -5.79
C ALA A 192 17.17 -2.14 -4.33
N ILE A 193 17.91 -1.37 -3.52
CA ILE A 193 18.22 -1.72 -2.13
C ILE A 193 18.59 -0.48 -1.30
N ALA A 194 18.15 -0.46 -0.05
CA ALA A 194 18.61 0.47 0.98
C ALA A 194 18.64 -0.21 2.35
N GLN A 195 19.47 0.33 3.25
CA GLN A 195 19.61 -0.16 4.62
C GLN A 195 19.77 1.02 5.59
N GLY A 196 19.20 0.88 6.79
CA GLY A 196 19.24 1.90 7.84
C GLY A 196 17.85 2.32 8.29
N SER A 197 17.50 3.59 8.17
CA SER A 197 16.12 4.08 8.25
C SER A 197 15.57 4.15 6.84
N VAL A 198 14.75 3.18 6.44
CA VAL A 198 14.31 3.01 5.06
C VAL A 198 12.80 3.19 4.91
N ASP A 199 12.40 3.63 3.74
CA ASP A 199 11.02 3.62 3.28
C ASP A 199 10.93 3.05 1.85
N ALA A 200 9.73 2.79 1.40
CA ALA A 200 9.49 2.29 0.06
C ALA A 200 8.18 2.86 -0.50
N THR A 201 8.19 3.18 -1.79
CA THR A 201 6.99 3.53 -2.54
C THR A 201 6.84 2.58 -3.72
N VAL A 202 5.62 2.08 -3.93
CA VAL A 202 5.27 1.23 -5.07
C VAL A 202 4.16 1.89 -5.88
N GLY A 203 4.17 1.68 -7.20
CA GLY A 203 3.18 2.24 -8.12
C GLY A 203 2.57 1.17 -9.02
N PHE A 204 1.27 1.30 -9.29
CA PHE A 204 0.48 0.44 -10.17
C PHE A 204 -0.24 1.28 -11.21
N ASP A 205 -0.28 0.79 -12.45
CA ASP A 205 -1.01 1.43 -13.53
C ASP A 205 -2.49 0.98 -13.53
N ALA A 206 -3.39 1.92 -13.73
CA ALA A 206 -4.80 1.69 -13.94
C ALA A 206 -5.21 2.32 -15.29
N ASP A 207 -5.33 1.50 -16.32
CA ASP A 207 -5.82 1.93 -17.63
C ASP A 207 -7.35 1.97 -17.61
N VAL A 208 -7.92 3.13 -17.27
CA VAL A 208 -9.36 3.31 -17.12
C VAL A 208 -9.99 3.51 -18.49
N PRO A 209 -10.87 2.62 -18.96
CA PRO A 209 -11.55 2.78 -20.25
C PRO A 209 -12.64 3.87 -20.16
N ALA A 210 -13.04 4.40 -21.32
CA ALA A 210 -14.16 5.34 -21.39
C ALA A 210 -15.43 4.70 -20.81
N SER A 211 -16.05 5.38 -19.83
CA SER A 211 -17.27 4.90 -19.14
C SER A 211 -17.11 3.54 -18.44
N GLY A 212 -15.89 3.15 -18.11
CA GLY A 212 -15.56 1.91 -17.39
C GLY A 212 -14.75 2.13 -16.14
N GLU A 213 -14.23 1.04 -15.60
CA GLU A 213 -13.45 0.99 -14.38
C GLU A 213 -12.18 0.16 -14.61
N ALA A 214 -11.12 0.46 -13.86
CA ALA A 214 -9.91 -0.34 -13.80
C ALA A 214 -9.64 -0.74 -12.35
N SER A 215 -9.23 -1.99 -12.14
CA SER A 215 -8.94 -2.51 -10.80
C SER A 215 -7.45 -2.70 -10.60
N VAL A 216 -6.99 -2.35 -9.42
CA VAL A 216 -5.63 -2.60 -8.92
C VAL A 216 -5.75 -3.35 -7.61
N TRP A 217 -4.95 -4.38 -7.44
CA TRP A 217 -4.78 -5.09 -6.17
C TRP A 217 -3.36 -4.90 -5.66
N SER A 218 -3.24 -4.63 -4.38
CA SER A 218 -1.95 -4.66 -3.69
C SER A 218 -2.08 -5.47 -2.41
N TRP A 219 -0.99 -6.09 -1.98
CA TRP A 219 -0.96 -6.80 -0.70
C TRP A 219 0.34 -6.54 0.05
N PHE A 220 0.21 -6.62 1.36
CA PHE A 220 1.28 -6.49 2.31
C PHE A 220 1.29 -7.72 3.20
N VAL A 221 2.28 -8.58 3.04
CA VAL A 221 2.40 -9.84 3.76
C VAL A 221 3.41 -9.69 4.89
N CYS A 222 3.05 -10.21 6.07
CA CYS A 222 3.94 -10.30 7.22
C CYS A 222 4.39 -11.75 7.44
N GLY A 223 5.63 -11.96 7.87
CA GLY A 223 6.18 -13.28 8.17
C GLY A 223 7.46 -13.20 9.01
N LYS A 224 7.90 -14.35 9.53
CA LYS A 224 9.13 -14.47 10.31
C LYS A 224 10.35 -14.80 9.45
N THR A 225 10.13 -15.22 8.23
CA THR A 225 11.19 -15.58 7.27
C THR A 225 10.83 -15.10 5.87
N TYR A 226 11.86 -14.96 5.03
CA TYR A 226 11.69 -14.65 3.62
C TYR A 226 10.84 -15.71 2.89
N ASP A 227 11.07 -17.00 3.18
CA ASP A 227 10.33 -18.09 2.52
C ASP A 227 8.82 -18.05 2.87
N GLU A 228 8.49 -17.66 4.09
CA GLU A 228 7.09 -17.51 4.51
C GLU A 228 6.37 -16.41 3.70
N VAL A 229 6.91 -15.18 3.67
CA VAL A 229 6.30 -14.08 2.94
C VAL A 229 6.25 -14.33 1.43
N ARG A 230 7.26 -15.01 0.88
CA ARG A 230 7.29 -15.43 -0.52
C ARG A 230 6.21 -16.46 -0.84
N ARG A 231 6.04 -17.48 0.02
CA ARG A 231 4.99 -18.51 -0.11
C ARG A 231 3.61 -17.88 -0.14
N VAL A 232 3.30 -17.00 0.82
CA VAL A 232 2.00 -16.32 0.91
C VAL A 232 1.75 -15.44 -0.31
N THR A 233 2.74 -14.66 -0.73
CA THR A 233 2.64 -13.81 -1.93
C THR A 233 2.35 -14.63 -3.18
N ARG A 234 3.04 -15.75 -3.38
CA ARG A 234 2.77 -16.66 -4.51
C ARG A 234 1.37 -17.26 -4.44
N ALA A 235 0.92 -17.67 -3.25
CA ALA A 235 -0.43 -18.21 -3.07
C ALA A 235 -1.52 -17.20 -3.40
N ILE A 236 -1.35 -15.92 -3.01
CA ILE A 236 -2.27 -14.84 -3.40
C ILE A 236 -2.29 -14.67 -4.92
N HIS A 237 -1.11 -14.66 -5.54
CA HIS A 237 -0.97 -14.52 -6.99
C HIS A 237 -1.64 -15.68 -7.75
N GLU A 238 -1.44 -16.93 -7.31
CA GLU A 238 -2.00 -18.13 -7.96
C GLU A 238 -3.52 -18.27 -7.81
N ARG A 239 -4.07 -17.88 -6.67
CA ARG A 239 -5.52 -17.93 -6.39
C ARG A 239 -6.27 -16.77 -7.04
N GLY A 240 -5.57 -15.68 -7.33
CA GLY A 240 -6.15 -14.38 -7.60
C GLY A 240 -6.42 -13.61 -6.29
N PRO A 241 -6.28 -12.28 -6.31
CA PRO A 241 -6.46 -11.45 -5.12
C PRO A 241 -7.93 -11.11 -4.78
N ASP A 242 -8.91 -11.58 -5.58
CA ASP A 242 -10.36 -11.37 -5.38
C ASP A 242 -10.99 -12.36 -4.39
#